data_111d581137beeac48b3664b621717852
#
_entry.id   111d581137beeac48b3664b621717852
#
_cell.length_a   1.000
_cell.length_b   1.000
_cell.length_c   1.000
_cell.angle_alpha   90.00
_cell.angle_beta   90.00
_cell.angle_gamma   90.00
#
_symmetry.space_group_name_H-M   'P 1'
#
loop_
_entity.id
_entity.type
_entity.pdbx_description
1 polymer ?
#
loop_
_entity_poly.entity_id
_entity_poly.type
_entity_poly.pdbx_seq_one_letter_code
_entity_poly.pdbx_strand_id
1 'polypeptide(L)' 'MSNLVQTPQLNIPDVIGSPILAKIEHINDLGKSKWYEVVYYDDGWYSYAGSKTFQDGEQVVDWKYCKDCL' A
#
# COMPACT_ATOMS: atom_id res chain seq x y z
N MET A 1 -8.07 9.58 -27.10
CA MET A 1 -8.01 9.18 -26.33
C MET A 1 -7.85 8.60 -25.63
N SER A 2 -7.70 8.53 -25.55
CA SER A 2 -7.63 7.90 -24.81
C SER A 2 -7.76 7.75 -23.92
N ASN A 3 -7.98 7.71 -23.56
CA ASN A 3 -8.01 7.48 -22.54
C ASN A 3 -7.82 6.80 -21.85
N LEU A 4 -8.29 7.01 -22.37
CA LEU A 4 -7.57 6.24 -21.61
C LEU A 4 -8.07 5.98 -20.28
N VAL A 5 -8.38 4.82 -20.01
CA VAL A 5 -8.78 4.48 -18.70
C VAL A 5 -7.61 4.53 -17.82
N GLN A 6 -7.68 5.38 -16.84
CA GLN A 6 -6.65 5.46 -15.94
C GLN A 6 -7.07 4.89 -14.66
N THR A 7 -6.35 3.93 -14.15
CA THR A 7 -6.49 3.58 -12.76
C THR A 7 -6.04 4.79 -11.97
N PRO A 8 -6.77 5.21 -10.96
CA PRO A 8 -6.34 6.31 -10.13
C PRO A 8 -4.98 5.97 -9.55
N GLN A 9 -4.06 6.88 -9.69
CA GLN A 9 -2.78 6.66 -9.08
C GLN A 9 -2.89 6.82 -7.59
N LEU A 10 -2.31 5.90 -6.86
CA LEU A 10 -2.24 5.98 -5.43
C LEU A 10 -1.25 7.07 -5.05
N ASN A 11 -1.65 7.97 -4.16
CA ASN A 11 -0.77 9.01 -3.69
C ASN A 11 0.39 8.38 -2.92
N ILE A 12 1.55 8.99 -3.06
CA ILE A 12 2.75 8.53 -2.37
C ILE A 12 2.92 9.38 -1.12
N PRO A 13 3.22 8.78 0.03
CA PRO A 13 3.42 9.55 1.25
C PRO A 13 4.58 10.53 1.12
N ASP A 14 4.38 11.73 1.68
CA ASP A 14 5.42 12.75 1.68
C ASP A 14 6.47 12.51 2.75
N VAL A 15 6.09 11.84 3.83
CA VAL A 15 7.00 11.64 4.96
C VAL A 15 7.56 10.23 4.89
N ILE A 16 8.87 10.15 4.69
CA ILE A 16 9.54 8.86 4.58
C ILE A 16 9.67 8.24 5.96
N GLY A 17 9.32 6.96 6.06
CA GLY A 17 9.49 6.20 7.30
C GLY A 17 8.40 6.38 8.33
N SER A 18 7.41 7.23 8.08
CA SER A 18 6.33 7.43 9.03
C SER A 18 5.37 6.24 9.02
N PRO A 19 4.86 5.81 10.19
CA PRO A 19 3.89 4.71 10.22
C PRO A 19 2.62 5.06 9.46
N ILE A 20 2.18 4.12 8.65
CA ILE A 20 1.03 4.29 7.77
C ILE A 20 0.15 3.06 7.91
N LEU A 21 -1.16 3.28 8.05
CA LEU A 21 -2.10 2.18 7.98
C LEU A 21 -2.51 2.02 6.52
N ALA A 22 -2.18 0.87 5.95
CA ALA A 22 -2.39 0.60 4.54
C ALA A 22 -3.36 -0.55 4.35
N LYS A 23 -4.16 -0.45 3.31
CA LYS A 23 -4.99 -1.55 2.86
C LYS A 23 -4.21 -2.27 1.77
N ILE A 24 -3.98 -3.56 1.98
CA ILE A 24 -3.21 -4.38 1.06
C ILE A 24 -4.16 -5.32 0.33
N GLU A 25 -3.95 -5.49 -0.95
CA GLU A 25 -4.62 -6.51 -1.74
C GLU A 25 -3.60 -7.49 -2.27
N HIS A 26 -3.97 -8.74 -2.25
CA HIS A 26 -3.16 -9.79 -2.84
C HIS A 26 -4.04 -10.59 -3.79
N ILE A 27 -3.62 -10.69 -5.03
CA ILE A 27 -4.34 -11.41 -6.07
C ILE A 27 -3.52 -12.63 -6.45
N ASN A 28 -4.14 -13.80 -6.42
CA ASN A 28 -3.47 -15.04 -6.84
C ASN A 28 -4.50 -15.91 -7.53
N ASP A 29 -4.11 -17.14 -7.85
CA ASP A 29 -4.95 -18.07 -8.59
C ASP A 29 -6.23 -18.46 -7.84
N LEU A 30 -6.23 -18.30 -6.52
CA LEU A 30 -7.38 -18.64 -5.70
C LEU A 30 -8.33 -17.47 -5.50
N GLY A 31 -7.95 -16.27 -5.94
CA GLY A 31 -8.79 -15.10 -5.81
C GLY A 31 -8.06 -13.91 -5.22
N LYS A 32 -8.82 -13.06 -4.56
CA LYS A 32 -8.32 -11.81 -4.03
C LYS A 32 -8.48 -11.79 -2.52
N SER A 33 -7.40 -11.44 -1.82
CA SER A 33 -7.42 -11.25 -0.37
C SER A 33 -7.12 -9.80 -0.05
N LYS A 34 -7.67 -9.32 1.06
CA LYS A 34 -7.45 -7.94 1.51
C LYS A 34 -7.20 -7.95 3.00
N TRP A 35 -6.32 -7.06 3.43
CA TRP A 35 -6.09 -6.87 4.87
C TRP A 35 -5.50 -5.50 5.10
N TYR A 36 -5.42 -5.10 6.36
CA TYR A 36 -4.79 -3.85 6.76
C TYR A 36 -3.47 -4.16 7.45
N GLU A 37 -2.50 -3.32 7.21
CA GLU A 37 -1.18 -3.53 7.79
C GLU A 37 -0.51 -2.19 8.02
N VAL A 38 0.31 -2.10 9.05
CA VAL A 38 1.11 -0.91 9.28
C VAL A 38 2.37 -1.02 8.42
N VAL A 39 2.58 0.00 7.61
CA VAL A 39 3.67 0.02 6.65
C VAL A 39 4.39 1.36 6.73
N TYR A 40 5.48 1.49 6.01
CA TYR A 40 6.10 2.79 5.78
C TYR A 40 6.55 2.86 4.31
N TYR A 41 6.78 4.09 3.85
CA TYR A 41 7.24 4.32 2.50
C TYR A 41 8.64 4.91 2.52
N ASP A 42 9.55 4.31 1.75
CA ASP A 42 10.90 4.81 1.57
C ASP A 42 11.34 4.37 0.18
N ASP A 43 10.92 5.13 -0.82
CA ASP A 43 11.14 4.80 -2.22
C ASP A 43 10.62 3.39 -2.54
N GLY A 44 9.56 3.02 -1.89
CA GLY A 44 8.89 1.73 -1.99
C GLY A 44 8.13 1.47 -0.70
N TRP A 45 7.25 0.48 -0.74
CA TRP A 45 6.43 0.13 0.41
C TRP A 45 7.06 -1.01 1.18
N TYR A 46 7.08 -0.88 2.49
CA TYR A 46 7.66 -1.90 3.38
C TYR A 46 6.73 -2.17 4.53
N SER A 47 6.64 -3.44 4.94
CA SER A 47 5.95 -3.78 6.17
C SER A 47 6.72 -3.18 7.34
N TYR A 48 6.02 -2.49 8.22
CA TYR A 48 6.67 -1.86 9.37
C TYR A 48 7.27 -2.90 10.31
N ALA A 49 6.57 -4.02 10.46
CA ALA A 49 7.08 -5.11 11.28
C ALA A 49 8.06 -5.93 10.47
N GLY A 50 9.34 -5.82 10.78
CA GLY A 50 10.37 -6.59 10.11
C GLY A 50 10.94 -5.96 8.85
N SER A 51 10.46 -4.80 8.45
CA SER A 51 10.97 -4.07 7.29
C SER A 51 11.01 -4.91 6.03
N LYS A 52 9.98 -5.73 5.82
CA LYS A 52 9.93 -6.61 4.65
C LYS A 52 9.24 -5.92 3.48
N THR A 53 9.76 -6.17 2.29
CA THR A 53 9.06 -5.73 1.07
C THR A 53 7.85 -6.62 0.84
N PHE A 54 6.91 -6.12 0.05
CA PHE A 54 5.74 -6.91 -0.31
C PHE A 54 6.08 -7.84 -1.46
N GLN A 55 5.37 -8.96 -1.52
CA GLN A 55 5.57 -9.96 -2.54
C GLN A 55 4.85 -9.59 -3.82
N ASP A 56 5.19 -10.29 -4.90
CA ASP A 56 4.48 -10.12 -6.16
C ASP A 56 3.01 -10.41 -5.94
N GLY A 57 2.17 -9.58 -6.53
CA GLY A 57 0.72 -9.71 -6.37
C GLY A 57 0.16 -8.95 -5.20
N GLU A 58 1.00 -8.56 -4.25
CA GLU A 58 0.59 -7.73 -3.13
C GLU A 58 0.77 -6.27 -3.48
N GLN A 59 -0.22 -5.45 -3.17
CA GLN A 59 -0.10 -4.04 -3.46
C GLN A 59 -0.89 -3.21 -2.45
N VAL A 60 -0.40 -2.02 -2.18
CA VAL A 60 -1.11 -1.05 -1.36
C VAL A 60 -2.15 -0.39 -2.26
N VAL A 61 -3.41 -0.45 -1.86
CA VAL A 61 -4.48 0.13 -2.65
C VAL A 61 -5.10 1.36 -1.99
N ASP A 62 -4.81 1.56 -0.71
CA ASP A 62 -5.26 2.75 0.01
C ASP A 62 -4.41 2.88 1.27
N TRP A 63 -4.29 4.09 1.80
CA TRP A 63 -3.48 4.29 3.00
C TRP A 63 -3.82 5.62 3.65
N LYS A 64 -3.47 5.73 4.93
CA LYS A 64 -3.45 7.01 5.62
C LYS A 64 -2.41 6.93 6.72
N TYR A 65 -1.93 8.09 7.15
CA TYR A 65 -0.96 8.10 8.24
C TYR A 65 -1.60 7.60 9.51
N CYS A 66 -0.85 6.83 10.29
CA CYS A 66 -1.38 6.30 11.54
C CYS A 66 -1.82 7.41 12.49
N LYS A 67 -1.13 8.53 12.48
CA LYS A 67 -1.51 9.66 13.32
C LYS A 67 -2.91 10.18 13.00
N ASP A 68 -3.38 9.96 11.77
CA ASP A 68 -4.69 10.41 11.35
C ASP A 68 -5.79 9.40 11.66
N CYS A 69 -5.41 8.24 12.20
CA CYS A 69 -6.35 7.21 12.60
C CYS A 69 -6.79 7.32 14.06
N LEU A 70 -6.17 8.21 14.80
CA LEU A 70 -6.42 8.35 16.24
C LEU A 70 -7.43 9.42 16.54
#